data_27b366d115d6cc92d42fa7b8ab68423c
#
_entry.id   27b366d115d6cc92d42fa7b8ab68423c
#
_cell.length_a   1.000
_cell.length_b   1.000
_cell.length_c   1.000
_cell.angle_alpha   90.00
_cell.angle_beta   90.00
_cell.angle_gamma   90.00
#
_symmetry.space_group_name_H-M   'P 1'
#
loop_
_entity.id
_entity.type
_entity.pdbx_description
1 polymer ?
#
loop_
_entity_poly.entity_id
_entity_poly.type
_entity_poly.pdbx_seq_one_letter_code
_entity_poly.pdbx_strand_id
1 'polypeptide(L)'
;MISILQTIPLVRIFDEQKAREYYCDWLGFKIDWEHRFEEGMPLYMQISLGNLTLHLSEHAGDCTPGGKVFLRCNGLRDWHQEIAAKNYKYYRPSVEDAFWGGVCMYLTDPFGNKLLFSENDQA
;
A
#
# COMPACT_ATOMS: atom_id res chain seq x y z
N MET A 1 -9.25 -1.96 -30.41
CA MET A 1 -9.34 -2.45 -29.03
C MET A 1 -8.64 -1.50 -28.10
N ILE A 2 -9.22 -1.26 -26.92
CA ILE A 2 -8.55 -0.43 -25.90
C ILE A 2 -7.27 -1.09 -25.43
N SER A 3 -6.26 -0.28 -25.09
CA SER A 3 -5.02 -0.74 -24.49
C SER A 3 -4.88 -0.11 -23.10
N ILE A 4 -4.75 -0.94 -22.08
CA ILE A 4 -4.58 -0.47 -20.70
C ILE A 4 -3.08 -0.35 -20.41
N LEU A 5 -2.62 0.85 -20.11
CA LEU A 5 -1.19 1.09 -19.87
C LEU A 5 -0.80 0.79 -18.43
N GLN A 6 -1.70 1.03 -17.48
CA GLN A 6 -1.41 0.83 -16.07
C GLN A 6 -2.72 0.79 -15.30
N THR A 7 -2.73 0.00 -14.21
CA THR A 7 -3.84 -0.03 -13.26
C THR A 7 -3.35 0.57 -11.96
N ILE A 8 -4.00 1.62 -11.48
CA ILE A 8 -3.60 2.30 -10.24
C ILE A 8 -4.77 2.24 -9.26
N PRO A 9 -4.65 1.48 -8.17
CA PRO A 9 -5.68 1.47 -7.12
C PRO A 9 -5.74 2.82 -6.41
N LEU A 10 -6.97 3.26 -6.09
CA LEU A 10 -7.19 4.42 -5.23
C LEU A 10 -7.49 3.93 -3.82
N VAL A 11 -6.83 4.53 -2.85
CA VAL A 11 -6.92 4.13 -1.44
C VAL A 11 -7.41 5.33 -0.63
N ARG A 12 -8.48 5.13 0.13
CA ARG A 12 -9.07 6.19 0.95
C ARG A 12 -8.28 6.39 2.24
N ILE A 13 -7.86 7.62 2.50
CA ILE A 13 -7.16 7.98 3.73
C ILE A 13 -7.94 9.09 4.44
N PHE A 14 -7.75 9.20 5.75
CA PHE A 14 -8.46 10.19 6.58
C PHE A 14 -7.50 11.10 7.36
N ASP A 15 -6.20 10.78 7.38
CA ASP A 15 -5.20 11.52 8.13
C ASP A 15 -3.89 11.45 7.37
N GLU A 16 -3.42 12.62 6.92
CA GLU A 16 -2.23 12.73 6.09
C GLU A 16 -0.98 12.22 6.81
N GLN A 17 -0.81 12.60 8.08
CA GLN A 17 0.39 12.22 8.84
C GLN A 17 0.44 10.71 9.05
N LYS A 18 -0.67 10.10 9.42
CA LYS A 18 -0.74 8.65 9.62
C LYS A 18 -0.50 7.90 8.33
N ALA A 19 -1.00 8.42 7.21
CA ALA A 19 -0.75 7.82 5.91
C ALA A 19 0.74 7.86 5.55
N ARG A 20 1.40 9.01 5.76
CA ARG A 20 2.83 9.15 5.48
C ARG A 20 3.67 8.25 6.38
N GLU A 21 3.35 8.15 7.66
CA GLU A 21 4.06 7.26 8.57
C GLU A 21 3.96 5.81 8.13
N TYR A 22 2.77 5.37 7.74
CA TYR A 22 2.53 3.98 7.35
C TYR A 22 3.15 3.64 6.00
N TYR A 23 2.78 4.39 4.97
CA TYR A 23 3.19 4.06 3.59
C TYR A 23 4.61 4.48 3.28
N CYS A 24 5.03 5.65 3.73
CA CYS A 24 6.33 6.19 3.37
C CYS A 24 7.41 5.83 4.36
N ASP A 25 7.21 6.17 5.64
CA ASP A 25 8.25 5.94 6.64
C ASP A 25 8.44 4.46 6.93
N TRP A 26 7.37 3.71 7.05
CA TRP A 26 7.44 2.29 7.38
C TRP A 26 7.61 1.40 6.16
N LEU A 27 6.67 1.46 5.21
CA LEU A 27 6.69 0.55 4.06
C LEU A 27 7.71 0.95 2.99
N GLY A 28 8.15 2.20 2.99
CA GLY A 28 9.18 2.64 2.06
C GLY A 28 8.67 3.19 0.73
N PHE A 29 7.38 3.50 0.63
CA PHE A 29 6.86 4.15 -0.56
C PHE A 29 7.45 5.53 -0.72
N LYS A 30 7.66 5.94 -1.97
CA LYS A 30 8.11 7.26 -2.34
C LYS A 30 6.90 8.09 -2.75
N ILE A 31 6.87 9.37 -2.36
CA ILE A 31 5.84 10.30 -2.85
C ILE A 31 6.27 10.82 -4.19
N ASP A 32 5.47 10.55 -5.23
CA ASP A 32 5.78 11.01 -6.59
C ASP A 32 5.26 12.43 -6.80
N TRP A 33 4.06 12.73 -6.33
CA TRP A 33 3.48 14.07 -6.38
C TRP A 33 2.29 14.15 -5.41
N GLU A 34 1.91 15.41 -5.08
CA GLU A 34 0.78 15.74 -4.21
C GLU A 34 -0.04 16.82 -4.88
N HIS A 35 -1.35 16.81 -4.62
CA HIS A 35 -2.25 17.81 -5.15
C HIS A 35 -3.34 18.15 -4.14
N ARG A 36 -3.62 19.46 -4.02
CA ARG A 36 -4.81 20.00 -3.36
C ARG A 36 -5.36 21.07 -4.31
N PHE A 37 -6.68 21.12 -4.48
CA PHE A 37 -7.26 22.15 -5.32
C PHE A 37 -7.01 23.55 -4.75
N GLU A 38 -7.07 23.67 -3.42
CA GLU A 38 -6.73 24.88 -2.69
C GLU A 38 -6.12 24.50 -1.37
N GLU A 39 -5.42 25.45 -0.73
CA GLU A 39 -4.85 25.23 0.60
C GLU A 39 -5.94 24.83 1.59
N GLY A 40 -5.68 23.80 2.40
CA GLY A 40 -6.64 23.27 3.36
C GLY A 40 -7.66 22.31 2.79
N MET A 41 -7.69 22.12 1.48
CA MET A 41 -8.57 21.15 0.84
C MET A 41 -8.01 19.73 0.94
N PRO A 42 -8.85 18.70 0.71
CA PRO A 42 -8.40 17.31 0.79
C PRO A 42 -7.20 17.01 -0.10
N LEU A 43 -6.30 16.20 0.43
CA LEU A 43 -5.08 15.78 -0.27
C LEU A 43 -5.37 14.63 -1.23
N TYR A 44 -4.71 14.68 -2.39
CA TYR A 44 -4.63 13.57 -3.34
C TYR A 44 -3.17 13.41 -3.71
N MET A 45 -2.63 12.21 -3.59
CA MET A 45 -1.22 12.02 -3.91
C MET A 45 -0.95 10.65 -4.54
N GLN A 46 0.13 10.61 -5.31
CA GLN A 46 0.64 9.37 -5.87
C GLN A 46 1.87 8.94 -5.10
N ILE A 47 1.88 7.65 -4.71
CA ILE A 47 3.02 7.02 -4.07
C ILE A 47 3.41 5.79 -4.87
N SER A 48 4.68 5.40 -4.78
CA SER A 48 5.18 4.23 -5.49
C SER A 48 6.20 3.46 -4.67
N LEU A 49 6.20 2.14 -4.87
CA LEU A 49 7.18 1.22 -4.28
C LEU A 49 7.58 0.27 -5.40
N GLY A 50 8.81 0.43 -5.92
CA GLY A 50 9.19 -0.28 -7.12
C GLY A 50 8.24 0.06 -8.26
N ASN A 51 7.64 -0.95 -8.86
CA ASN A 51 6.68 -0.76 -9.95
C ASN A 51 5.21 -0.74 -9.50
N LEU A 52 4.98 -0.72 -8.20
CA LEU A 52 3.64 -0.56 -7.64
C LEU A 52 3.34 0.92 -7.45
N THR A 53 2.24 1.38 -8.01
CA THR A 53 1.75 2.75 -7.85
C THR A 53 0.39 2.73 -7.18
N LEU A 54 0.20 3.58 -6.19
CA LEU A 54 -1.08 3.78 -5.51
C LEU A 54 -1.40 5.27 -5.51
N HIS A 55 -2.69 5.60 -5.57
CA HIS A 55 -3.16 6.96 -5.28
C HIS A 55 -3.83 6.95 -3.91
N LEU A 56 -3.39 7.85 -3.04
CA LEU A 56 -4.01 8.04 -1.72
C LEU A 56 -4.88 9.28 -1.79
N SER A 57 -6.12 9.17 -1.34
CA SER A 57 -7.09 10.26 -1.46
C SER A 57 -7.84 10.51 -0.16
N GLU A 58 -7.90 11.79 0.24
CA GLU A 58 -8.77 12.25 1.32
C GLU A 58 -10.16 12.64 0.82
N HIS A 59 -10.39 12.60 -0.49
CA HIS A 59 -11.69 13.00 -1.07
C HIS A 59 -12.73 11.92 -0.84
N ALA A 60 -13.84 12.30 -0.20
CA ALA A 60 -14.88 11.36 0.20
C ALA A 60 -15.54 10.62 -0.98
N GLY A 61 -15.56 11.24 -2.14
CA GLY A 61 -16.22 10.68 -3.32
C GLY A 61 -15.35 9.73 -4.15
N ASP A 62 -14.05 9.63 -3.88
CA ASP A 62 -13.15 8.86 -4.73
C ASP A 62 -13.23 7.37 -4.52
N CYS A 63 -13.31 6.94 -3.26
CA CYS A 63 -13.36 5.53 -2.91
C CYS A 63 -13.74 5.37 -1.44
N THR A 64 -14.10 4.15 -1.07
CA THR A 64 -14.40 3.81 0.33
C THR A 64 -13.26 2.96 0.89
N PRO A 65 -12.98 3.06 2.22
CA PRO A 65 -11.97 2.19 2.83
C PRO A 65 -12.47 0.76 2.92
N GLY A 66 -11.53 -0.17 3.18
CA GLY A 66 -11.85 -1.57 3.39
C GLY A 66 -11.61 -2.46 2.19
N GLY A 67 -11.25 -1.90 1.04
CA GLY A 67 -10.87 -2.67 -0.12
C GLY A 67 -9.55 -3.40 0.10
N LYS A 68 -9.32 -4.45 -0.70
CA LYS A 68 -8.10 -5.24 -0.63
C LYS A 68 -7.45 -5.28 -2.01
N VAL A 69 -6.15 -5.01 -2.06
CA VAL A 69 -5.35 -5.13 -3.28
C VAL A 69 -4.49 -6.37 -3.15
N PHE A 70 -4.60 -7.29 -4.10
CA PHE A 70 -3.79 -8.50 -4.15
C PHE A 70 -2.58 -8.23 -5.04
N LEU A 71 -1.38 -8.43 -4.49
CA LEU A 71 -0.13 -8.07 -5.15
C LEU A 71 0.77 -9.30 -5.25
N ARG A 72 1.16 -9.67 -6.45
CA ARG A 72 2.16 -10.73 -6.64
C ARG A 72 3.53 -10.08 -6.64
N CYS A 73 4.46 -10.66 -5.89
CA CYS A 73 5.79 -10.08 -5.72
C CYS A 73 6.86 -11.15 -5.60
N ASN A 74 8.09 -10.69 -5.64
CA ASN A 74 9.27 -11.46 -5.27
C ASN A 74 9.99 -10.72 -4.16
N GLY A 75 10.75 -11.44 -3.33
CA GLY A 75 11.53 -10.83 -2.27
C GLY A 75 10.74 -10.46 -1.03
N LEU A 76 9.61 -11.14 -0.80
CA LEU A 76 8.72 -10.80 0.31
C LEU A 76 9.39 -10.97 1.68
N ARG A 77 10.14 -12.06 1.88
CA ARG A 77 10.80 -12.33 3.18
C ARG A 77 11.84 -11.27 3.49
N ASP A 78 12.63 -10.86 2.50
CA ASP A 78 13.65 -9.84 2.69
C ASP A 78 13.01 -8.49 3.00
N TRP A 79 11.95 -8.13 2.27
CA TRP A 79 11.24 -6.89 2.52
C TRP A 79 10.57 -6.89 3.90
N HIS A 80 10.00 -8.03 4.31
CA HIS A 80 9.44 -8.16 5.66
C HIS A 80 10.50 -7.87 6.73
N GLN A 81 11.72 -8.37 6.55
CA GLN A 81 12.80 -8.09 7.50
C GLN A 81 13.14 -6.60 7.55
N GLU A 82 13.15 -5.94 6.40
CA GLU A 82 13.41 -4.49 6.34
C GLU A 82 12.36 -3.70 7.12
N ILE A 83 11.08 -3.97 6.88
CA ILE A 83 10.02 -3.22 7.55
C ILE A 83 9.91 -3.59 9.03
N ALA A 84 10.19 -4.85 9.39
CA ALA A 84 10.20 -5.27 10.79
C ALA A 84 11.29 -4.56 11.59
N ALA A 85 12.45 -4.33 10.99
CA ALA A 85 13.57 -3.66 11.64
C ALA A 85 13.27 -2.19 11.98
N LYS A 86 12.30 -1.58 11.32
CA LYS A 86 11.91 -0.18 11.59
C LYS A 86 11.06 -0.02 12.86
N ASN A 87 10.58 -1.12 13.43
CA ASN A 87 9.81 -1.11 14.68
C ASN A 87 8.58 -0.18 14.65
N TYR A 88 7.78 -0.27 13.59
CA TYR A 88 6.53 0.48 13.51
C TYR A 88 5.63 0.04 14.67
N LYS A 89 5.25 0.99 15.53
CA LYS A 89 4.66 0.64 16.82
C LYS A 89 3.22 0.13 16.77
N TYR A 90 2.52 0.35 15.66
CA TYR A 90 1.09 0.04 15.59
C TYR A 90 0.77 -1.31 14.98
N TYR A 91 1.73 -1.96 14.32
CA TYR A 91 1.39 -3.16 13.56
C TYR A 91 2.62 -4.03 13.32
N ARG A 92 2.44 -5.35 13.50
CA ARG A 92 3.51 -6.34 13.34
C ARG A 92 3.02 -7.46 12.42
N PRO A 93 3.07 -7.28 11.10
CA PRO A 93 2.66 -8.35 10.19
C PRO A 93 3.68 -9.47 10.18
N SER A 94 3.23 -10.66 9.78
CA SER A 94 4.12 -11.80 9.61
C SER A 94 3.93 -12.41 8.22
N VAL A 95 5.01 -13.04 7.73
CA VAL A 95 4.94 -13.85 6.50
C VAL A 95 4.44 -15.23 6.88
N GLU A 96 3.42 -15.72 6.18
CA GLU A 96 2.81 -17.01 6.48
C GLU A 96 2.60 -17.81 5.20
N ASP A 97 2.36 -19.13 5.36
CA ASP A 97 2.07 -19.97 4.22
C ASP A 97 0.70 -19.62 3.65
N ALA A 98 0.63 -19.51 2.32
CA ALA A 98 -0.63 -19.21 1.64
C ALA A 98 -1.31 -20.51 1.21
N PHE A 99 -2.65 -20.58 1.38
CA PHE A 99 -3.39 -21.79 0.98
C PHE A 99 -3.33 -22.04 -0.53
N TRP A 100 -3.05 -20.98 -1.31
CA TRP A 100 -2.93 -21.07 -2.76
C TRP A 100 -1.50 -21.35 -3.23
N GLY A 101 -0.57 -21.60 -2.31
CA GLY A 101 0.83 -21.86 -2.61
C GLY A 101 1.73 -20.68 -2.32
N GLY A 102 2.98 -20.96 -1.93
CA GLY A 102 3.94 -19.93 -1.57
C GLY A 102 3.67 -19.30 -0.23
N VAL A 103 4.10 -18.06 -0.09
CA VAL A 103 3.96 -17.30 1.15
C VAL A 103 3.23 -15.99 0.89
N CYS A 104 2.63 -15.46 1.95
CA CYS A 104 1.92 -14.18 1.84
C CYS A 104 2.06 -13.37 3.11
N MET A 105 1.76 -12.07 2.99
CA MET A 105 1.73 -11.15 4.11
C MET A 105 0.54 -10.22 3.95
N TYR A 106 -0.30 -10.16 4.98
CA TYR A 106 -1.46 -9.29 5.03
C TYR A 106 -1.07 -7.99 5.70
N LEU A 107 -1.38 -6.86 5.06
CA LEU A 107 -1.19 -5.54 5.63
C LEU A 107 -2.52 -4.82 5.69
N THR A 108 -2.81 -4.22 6.85
CA THR A 108 -3.99 -3.35 7.02
C THR A 108 -3.48 -1.98 7.43
N ASP A 109 -3.86 -0.95 6.68
CA ASP A 109 -3.43 0.40 6.99
C ASP A 109 -4.27 1.02 8.12
N PRO A 110 -3.91 2.22 8.63
CA PRO A 110 -4.65 2.84 9.73
C PRO A 110 -6.13 3.14 9.43
N PHE A 111 -6.53 3.05 8.18
CA PHE A 111 -7.90 3.40 7.74
C PHE A 111 -8.73 2.17 7.34
N GLY A 112 -8.16 0.98 7.47
CA GLY A 112 -8.84 -0.26 7.12
C GLY A 112 -8.63 -0.75 5.70
N ASN A 113 -7.81 -0.09 4.90
CA ASN A 113 -7.45 -0.57 3.57
C ASN A 113 -6.43 -1.69 3.68
N LYS A 114 -6.52 -2.68 2.78
CA LYS A 114 -5.69 -3.88 2.89
C LYS A 114 -4.84 -4.08 1.66
N LEU A 115 -3.58 -4.48 1.89
CA LEU A 115 -2.68 -4.93 0.86
C LEU A 115 -2.30 -6.37 1.19
N LEU A 116 -2.43 -7.27 0.21
CA LEU A 116 -2.06 -8.66 0.38
C LEU A 116 -0.92 -8.96 -0.59
N PHE A 117 0.27 -9.11 -0.04
CA PHE A 117 1.46 -9.46 -0.81
C PHE A 117 1.58 -10.97 -0.88
N SER A 118 1.77 -11.50 -2.07
CA SER A 118 1.87 -12.94 -2.29
C SER A 118 3.07 -13.26 -3.17
N GLU A 119 3.89 -14.18 -2.70
CA GLU A 119 5.03 -14.67 -3.47
C GLU A 119 4.81 -16.16 -3.74
N ASN A 120 4.70 -16.52 -5.02
CA ASN A 120 4.47 -17.92 -5.41
C ASN A 120 5.71 -18.76 -5.16
N ASP A 121 5.50 -20.08 -4.99
CA ASP A 121 6.60 -21.01 -4.93
C ASP A 121 7.42 -20.94 -6.22
N GLN A 122 8.72 -21.10 -6.10
CA GLN A 122 9.60 -21.21 -7.23
C GLN A 122 9.35 -22.55 -7.92
N ALA A 123 9.15 -22.51 -9.22
CA ALA A 123 8.99 -23.74 -10.01
C ALA A 123 10.33 -24.42 -10.22
#